data_511f25603ed09ef7a6886b5220e5bfde
#
_entry.id   511f25603ed09ef7a6886b5220e5bfde
#
_cell.length_a   1.000
_cell.length_b   1.000
_cell.length_c   1.000
_cell.angle_alpha   90.00
_cell.angle_beta   90.00
_cell.angle_gamma   90.00
#
_symmetry.space_group_name_H-M   'P 1'
#
loop_
_entity.id
_entity.type
_entity.pdbx_description
1 polymer ?
#
loop_
_entity_poly.entity_id
_entity_poly.type
_entity_poly.pdbx_seq_one_letter_code
_entity_poly.pdbx_strand_id
1 'polypeptide(L)'
;RLWCTAPGHPIARGIEESFEIPQEEMYGEYFDIPKPDDVIFTGWFSGGEVFRSGCTFTRGRGKIFYFQPGHEEYPIYYMPQIQKIIKNAVRWCAPFSRERKDLACREIRLSPEEEWRKTGGEK
;
A
#
# COMPACT_ATOMS: atom_id res chain seq x y z
N ARG A 1 13.07 -9.66 7.32
CA ARG A 1 13.22 -10.11 5.93
C ARG A 1 11.89 -10.04 5.21
N LEU A 2 11.88 -9.49 4.01
CA LEU A 2 10.72 -9.48 3.12
C LEU A 2 10.91 -10.51 2.02
N TRP A 3 9.96 -11.45 1.91
CA TRP A 3 9.96 -12.51 0.91
C TRP A 3 9.02 -12.18 -0.23
N CYS A 4 9.48 -12.40 -1.48
CA CYS A 4 8.64 -12.31 -2.67
C CYS A 4 7.91 -13.65 -2.86
N THR A 5 6.62 -13.68 -2.58
CA THR A 5 5.79 -14.89 -2.66
C THR A 5 5.03 -15.04 -3.98
N ALA A 6 5.01 -14.00 -4.80
CA ALA A 6 4.43 -14.00 -6.15
C ALA A 6 5.40 -13.39 -7.19
N PRO A 7 6.52 -14.04 -7.53
CA PRO A 7 7.56 -13.48 -8.38
C PRO A 7 7.10 -13.19 -9.81
N GLY A 8 6.04 -13.84 -10.28
CA GLY A 8 5.42 -13.59 -11.60
C GLY A 8 4.53 -12.35 -11.65
N HIS A 9 4.20 -11.76 -10.51
CA HIS A 9 3.31 -10.59 -10.48
C HIS A 9 4.04 -9.32 -10.93
N PRO A 10 3.38 -8.40 -11.70
CA PRO A 10 4.01 -7.16 -12.18
C PRO A 10 4.64 -6.29 -11.09
N ILE A 11 4.06 -6.27 -9.88
CA ILE A 11 4.60 -5.51 -8.74
C ILE A 11 5.95 -6.09 -8.27
N ALA A 12 6.17 -7.40 -8.41
CA ALA A 12 7.41 -8.07 -8.03
C ALA A 12 8.53 -7.99 -9.10
N ARG A 13 8.26 -7.36 -10.25
CA ARG A 13 9.22 -7.32 -11.36
C ARG A 13 10.58 -6.74 -10.94
N GLY A 14 11.63 -7.55 -11.08
CA GLY A 14 13.00 -7.17 -10.76
C GLY A 14 13.27 -7.04 -9.26
N ILE A 15 12.45 -7.68 -8.44
CA ILE A 15 12.68 -7.86 -7.01
C ILE A 15 13.25 -9.28 -6.80
N GLU A 16 14.21 -9.37 -5.92
CA GLU A 16 14.86 -10.62 -5.51
C GLU A 16 13.88 -11.53 -4.75
N GLU A 17 14.23 -12.79 -4.60
CA GLU A 17 13.44 -13.76 -3.83
C GLU A 17 13.16 -13.28 -2.41
N SER A 18 14.16 -12.65 -1.78
CA SER A 18 13.98 -11.96 -0.50
C SER A 18 15.06 -10.90 -0.29
N PHE A 19 14.78 -9.92 0.55
CA PHE A 19 15.78 -8.95 1.01
C PHE A 19 15.53 -8.55 2.47
N GLU A 20 16.53 -7.98 3.10
CA GLU A 20 16.42 -7.51 4.48
C GLU A 20 16.05 -6.03 4.54
N ILE A 21 15.13 -5.72 5.46
CA ILE A 21 14.86 -4.37 5.94
C ILE A 21 15.48 -4.32 7.33
N PRO A 22 16.53 -3.50 7.55
CA PRO A 22 17.30 -3.52 8.80
C PRO A 22 16.48 -3.19 10.04
N GLN A 23 15.56 -2.23 9.91
CA GLN A 23 14.66 -1.80 10.98
C GLN A 23 13.29 -1.51 10.41
N GLU A 24 12.26 -2.05 11.04
CA GLU A 24 10.87 -1.93 10.63
C GLU A 24 9.97 -2.09 11.84
N GLU A 25 8.80 -1.49 11.79
CA GLU A 25 7.74 -1.76 12.74
C GLU A 25 7.21 -3.19 12.55
N MET A 26 7.12 -3.94 13.64
CA MET A 26 6.65 -5.32 13.60
C MET A 26 5.13 -5.37 13.46
N TYR A 27 4.67 -6.17 12.51
CA TYR A 27 3.28 -6.58 12.38
C TYR A 27 3.21 -8.11 12.41
N GLY A 28 2.12 -8.64 12.93
CA GLY A 28 1.89 -10.08 13.02
C GLY A 28 0.47 -10.45 12.55
N GLU A 29 0.31 -11.67 12.06
CA GLU A 29 -1.02 -12.26 11.88
C GLU A 29 -1.60 -12.61 13.27
N TYR A 30 -2.90 -12.54 13.53
CA TYR A 30 -3.94 -12.56 12.52
C TYR A 30 -4.38 -11.14 12.14
N PHE A 31 -4.36 -10.80 10.84
CA PHE A 31 -4.81 -9.52 10.28
C PHE A 31 -6.15 -9.72 9.57
N ASP A 32 -7.22 -9.22 10.19
CA ASP A 32 -8.60 -9.40 9.72
C ASP A 32 -8.92 -8.45 8.56
N ILE A 33 -8.54 -8.86 7.37
CA ILE A 33 -8.79 -8.17 6.11
C ILE A 33 -9.57 -9.07 5.16
N PRO A 34 -10.26 -8.53 4.16
CA PRO A 34 -10.82 -9.31 3.07
C PRO A 34 -9.74 -10.20 2.44
N LYS A 35 -10.15 -11.36 1.91
CA LYS A 35 -9.21 -12.25 1.22
C LYS A 35 -8.53 -11.48 0.07
N PRO A 36 -7.20 -11.35 0.06
CA PRO A 36 -6.47 -10.75 -1.04
C PRO A 36 -6.65 -11.54 -2.34
N ASP A 37 -6.60 -10.84 -3.49
CA ASP A 37 -6.50 -11.49 -4.80
C ASP A 37 -5.14 -12.18 -4.92
N ASP A 38 -4.06 -11.49 -4.54
CA ASP A 38 -2.71 -12.03 -4.46
C ASP A 38 -1.98 -11.55 -3.21
N VAL A 39 -1.14 -12.41 -2.64
CA VAL A 39 -0.13 -12.05 -1.65
C VAL A 39 1.22 -11.99 -2.37
N ILE A 40 1.74 -10.76 -2.56
CA ILE A 40 2.96 -10.52 -3.33
C ILE A 40 4.20 -10.63 -2.43
N PHE A 41 4.08 -10.10 -1.21
CA PHE A 41 5.19 -10.09 -0.25
C PHE A 41 4.72 -10.55 1.13
N THR A 42 5.59 -11.35 1.76
CA THR A 42 5.40 -11.79 3.14
C THR A 42 6.60 -11.36 3.97
N GLY A 43 6.34 -10.64 5.05
CA GLY A 43 7.35 -10.25 6.02
C GLY A 43 7.59 -11.36 7.06
N TRP A 44 8.85 -11.57 7.41
CA TRP A 44 9.26 -12.41 8.52
C TRP A 44 10.16 -11.58 9.44
N PHE A 45 9.67 -11.32 10.62
CA PHE A 45 10.33 -10.49 11.61
C PHE A 45 11.29 -11.32 12.48
N SER A 46 12.24 -10.66 13.13
CA SER A 46 13.27 -11.32 13.94
C SER A 46 12.72 -12.09 15.14
N GLY A 47 11.56 -11.72 15.62
CA GLY A 47 10.84 -12.44 16.69
C GLY A 47 10.12 -13.72 16.21
N GLY A 48 10.08 -13.97 14.90
CA GLY A 48 9.39 -15.10 14.30
C GLY A 48 8.00 -14.79 13.77
N GLU A 49 7.51 -13.58 13.97
CA GLU A 49 6.21 -13.12 13.47
C GLU A 49 6.24 -13.08 11.94
N VAL A 50 5.14 -13.51 11.35
CA VAL A 50 4.91 -13.50 9.90
C VAL A 50 3.72 -12.60 9.59
N PHE A 51 3.82 -11.83 8.51
CA PHE A 51 2.77 -10.91 8.10
C PHE A 51 2.65 -10.83 6.58
N ARG A 52 1.42 -10.75 6.08
CA ARG A 52 1.13 -10.52 4.64
C ARG A 52 1.43 -9.05 4.31
N SER A 53 2.70 -8.75 4.07
CA SER A 53 3.22 -7.39 3.96
C SER A 53 2.94 -6.69 2.63
N GLY A 54 2.50 -7.43 1.60
CA GLY A 54 2.12 -6.88 0.31
C GLY A 54 0.98 -7.65 -0.32
N CYS A 55 -0.20 -7.03 -0.41
CA CYS A 55 -1.43 -7.67 -0.88
C CYS A 55 -2.12 -6.85 -1.96
N THR A 56 -2.77 -7.53 -2.90
CA THR A 56 -3.58 -6.87 -3.92
C THR A 56 -5.07 -7.17 -3.74
N PHE A 57 -5.89 -6.20 -4.12
CA PHE A 57 -7.33 -6.30 -4.13
C PHE A 57 -7.88 -5.60 -5.36
N THR A 58 -9.05 -6.06 -5.81
CA THR A 58 -9.83 -5.40 -6.85
C THR A 58 -11.14 -4.90 -6.26
N ARG A 59 -11.51 -3.66 -6.56
CA ARG A 59 -12.79 -3.08 -6.17
C ARG A 59 -13.40 -2.34 -7.35
N GLY A 60 -14.47 -2.91 -7.92
CA GLY A 60 -15.03 -2.41 -9.18
C GLY A 60 -13.97 -2.48 -10.28
N ARG A 61 -13.64 -1.34 -10.88
CA ARG A 61 -12.54 -1.22 -11.86
C ARG A 61 -11.22 -0.78 -11.27
N GLY A 62 -11.19 -0.52 -9.96
CA GLY A 62 -10.02 -0.06 -9.25
C GLY A 62 -9.16 -1.21 -8.75
N LYS A 63 -7.86 -0.95 -8.69
CA LYS A 63 -6.87 -1.84 -8.11
C LYS A 63 -6.30 -1.20 -6.86
N ILE A 64 -6.08 -2.02 -5.84
CA ILE A 64 -5.50 -1.60 -4.56
C ILE A 64 -4.28 -2.46 -4.31
N PHE A 65 -3.19 -1.82 -3.94
CA PHE A 65 -2.03 -2.48 -3.38
C PHE A 65 -1.81 -2.00 -1.95
N TYR A 66 -1.95 -2.91 -1.01
CA TYR A 66 -1.58 -2.70 0.38
C TYR A 66 -0.12 -3.12 0.57
N PHE A 67 0.67 -2.25 1.18
CA PHE A 67 2.08 -2.50 1.44
C PHE A 67 2.45 -2.02 2.83
N GLN A 68 2.84 -2.95 3.70
CA GLN A 68 3.10 -2.67 5.11
C GLN A 68 4.43 -1.95 5.34
N PRO A 69 5.57 -2.28 4.66
CA PRO A 69 6.84 -1.65 4.97
C PRO A 69 6.81 -0.14 4.81
N GLY A 70 7.29 0.55 5.85
CA GLY A 70 7.40 1.99 5.92
C GLY A 70 7.28 2.48 7.35
N HIS A 71 8.14 3.42 7.74
CA HIS A 71 8.12 4.04 9.07
C HIS A 71 8.74 5.43 9.01
N GLU A 72 8.25 6.35 9.85
CA GLU A 72 8.71 7.73 9.86
C GLU A 72 10.13 7.88 10.43
N GLU A 73 10.53 7.01 11.35
CA GLU A 73 11.85 7.06 11.99
C GLU A 73 12.92 6.24 11.25
N TYR A 74 12.50 5.29 10.39
CA TYR A 74 13.44 4.41 9.69
C TYR A 74 13.52 4.76 8.20
N PRO A 75 14.74 4.76 7.59
CA PRO A 75 14.92 5.22 6.21
C PRO A 75 14.49 4.18 5.16
N ILE A 76 13.38 3.49 5.38
CA ILE A 76 12.89 2.37 4.55
C ILE A 76 12.60 2.83 3.13
N TYR A 77 11.99 4.00 2.95
CA TYR A 77 11.64 4.55 1.64
C TYR A 77 12.84 4.93 0.77
N TYR A 78 14.04 4.99 1.34
CA TYR A 78 15.28 5.22 0.59
C TYR A 78 15.90 3.92 0.06
N MET A 79 15.41 2.76 0.47
CA MET A 79 15.88 1.47 -0.03
C MET A 79 15.49 1.27 -1.50
N PRO A 80 16.44 0.91 -2.39
CA PRO A 80 16.14 0.73 -3.82
C PRO A 80 15.06 -0.31 -4.10
N GLN A 81 15.01 -1.39 -3.33
CA GLN A 81 14.01 -2.44 -3.45
C GLN A 81 12.61 -1.90 -3.15
N ILE A 82 12.46 -1.13 -2.06
CA ILE A 82 11.20 -0.52 -1.64
C ILE A 82 10.72 0.48 -2.70
N GLN A 83 11.61 1.34 -3.18
CA GLN A 83 11.29 2.30 -4.25
C GLN A 83 10.85 1.59 -5.53
N LYS A 84 11.50 0.48 -5.89
CA LYS A 84 11.14 -0.32 -7.07
C LYS A 84 9.75 -0.94 -6.90
N ILE A 85 9.43 -1.50 -5.74
CA ILE A 85 8.11 -2.05 -5.43
C ILE A 85 7.03 -0.98 -5.58
N ILE A 86 7.21 0.19 -4.95
CA ILE A 86 6.26 1.30 -5.02
C ILE A 86 6.06 1.76 -6.47
N LYS A 87 7.15 1.93 -7.23
CA LYS A 87 7.09 2.30 -8.65
C LYS A 87 6.33 1.27 -9.49
N ASN A 88 6.58 -0.01 -9.25
CA ASN A 88 5.86 -1.09 -9.92
C ASN A 88 4.38 -1.09 -9.56
N ALA A 89 4.05 -0.86 -8.29
CA ALA A 89 2.67 -0.78 -7.81
C ALA A 89 1.91 0.38 -8.45
N VAL A 90 2.51 1.56 -8.54
CA VAL A 90 1.91 2.72 -9.23
C VAL A 90 1.60 2.38 -10.70
N ARG A 91 2.52 1.72 -11.39
CA ARG A 91 2.30 1.29 -12.78
C ARG A 91 1.20 0.25 -12.90
N TRP A 92 1.16 -0.71 -11.97
CA TRP A 92 0.14 -1.75 -11.95
C TRP A 92 -1.25 -1.20 -11.64
N CYS A 93 -1.36 -0.25 -10.73
CA CYS A 93 -2.62 0.40 -10.37
C CYS A 93 -3.12 1.39 -11.43
N ALA A 94 -2.27 1.80 -12.38
CA ALA A 94 -2.66 2.75 -13.41
C ALA A 94 -3.83 2.21 -14.25
N PRO A 95 -4.85 3.04 -14.57
CA PRO A 95 -5.98 2.62 -15.38
C PRO A 95 -5.54 2.32 -16.82
N PHE A 96 -6.16 1.30 -17.44
CA PHE A 96 -5.90 0.92 -18.82
C PHE A 96 -6.37 1.94 -19.86
N SER A 97 -7.43 2.70 -19.55
CA SER A 97 -7.95 3.72 -20.45
C SER A 97 -7.77 5.11 -19.84
N ARG A 98 -7.36 6.04 -20.68
CA ARG A 98 -7.31 7.46 -20.36
C ARG A 98 -8.65 8.18 -20.55
N GLU A 99 -9.71 7.45 -20.87
CA GLU A 99 -11.05 8.04 -20.91
C GLU A 99 -11.41 8.50 -19.49
N ARG A 100 -11.08 9.73 -19.22
CA ARG A 100 -11.67 10.48 -18.14
C ARG A 100 -13.15 10.65 -18.50
N LYS A 101 -13.99 9.75 -18.02
CA LYS A 101 -15.38 10.14 -17.78
C LYS A 101 -15.27 11.20 -16.68
N ASP A 102 -15.85 12.37 -16.95
CA ASP A 102 -15.85 13.47 -16.01
C ASP A 102 -16.25 12.94 -14.63
N LEU A 103 -15.26 12.79 -13.78
CA LEU A 103 -15.50 12.57 -12.37
C LEU A 103 -15.99 13.92 -11.88
N ALA A 104 -17.31 14.08 -11.80
CA ALA A 104 -17.90 15.20 -11.11
C ALA A 104 -17.51 15.12 -9.63
N CYS A 105 -16.32 15.60 -9.33
CA CYS A 105 -15.94 15.85 -7.95
C CYS A 105 -16.79 16.99 -7.45
N ARG A 106 -17.53 16.74 -6.38
CA ARG A 106 -18.23 17.82 -5.68
C ARG A 106 -17.18 18.87 -5.31
N GLU A 107 -17.40 20.09 -5.74
CA GLU A 107 -16.52 21.20 -5.39
C GLU A 107 -16.55 21.38 -3.87
N ILE A 108 -15.46 21.10 -3.21
CA ILE A 108 -15.30 21.35 -1.78
C ILE A 108 -14.98 22.84 -1.67
N ARG A 109 -16.01 23.65 -1.37
CA ARG A 109 -15.88 25.09 -1.24
C ARG A 109 -15.26 25.52 0.09
N LEU A 110 -15.29 24.64 1.08
CA LEU A 110 -14.75 24.89 2.43
C LEU A 110 -14.04 23.64 2.90
N SER A 111 -12.96 23.81 3.66
CA SER A 111 -12.37 22.69 4.40
C SER A 111 -13.36 22.22 5.49
N PRO A 112 -13.29 20.96 5.95
CA PRO A 112 -14.12 20.49 7.06
C PRO A 112 -14.02 21.38 8.31
N GLU A 113 -12.86 21.98 8.55
CA GLU A 113 -12.62 22.90 9.67
C GLU A 113 -13.33 24.26 9.47
N GLU A 114 -13.38 24.74 8.25
CA GLU A 114 -14.10 25.99 7.91
C GLU A 114 -15.60 25.79 7.93
N GLU A 115 -16.11 24.64 7.49
CA GLU A 115 -17.51 24.28 7.64
C GLU A 115 -17.91 24.19 9.11
N TRP A 116 -17.08 23.53 9.93
CA TRP A 116 -17.31 23.39 11.38
C TRP A 116 -17.34 24.74 12.09
N ARG A 117 -16.45 25.67 11.74
CA ARG A 117 -16.45 27.05 12.29
C ARG A 117 -17.70 27.85 11.89
N LYS A 118 -18.19 27.64 10.67
CA LYS A 118 -19.39 28.34 10.18
C LYS A 118 -20.68 27.79 10.79
N THR A 119 -20.74 26.53 11.12
CA THR A 119 -21.91 25.90 11.77
C THR A 119 -21.95 26.13 13.29
N GLY A 120 -21.07 26.97 13.82
CA GLY A 120 -21.11 27.46 15.20
C GLY A 120 -20.55 26.54 16.25
N GLY A 121 -19.85 25.46 15.85
CA GLY A 121 -19.07 24.64 16.79
C GLY A 121 -19.79 24.22 18.08
N GLU A 122 -21.11 23.99 18.03
CA GLU A 122 -21.84 23.55 19.22
C GLU A 122 -21.41 22.13 19.62
N LYS A 123 -21.08 22.04 20.91
CA LYS A 123 -20.62 20.84 21.61
C LYS A 123 -21.74 19.82 21.75
#